data_f612074c8e2c59cadcc600ac79ed6b60
#
_entry.id   f612074c8e2c59cadcc600ac79ed6b60
#
_cell.length_a   1.000
_cell.length_b   1.000
_cell.length_c   1.000
_cell.angle_alpha   90.00
_cell.angle_beta   90.00
_cell.angle_gamma   90.00
#
_symmetry.space_group_name_H-M   'P 1'
#
loop_
_entity.id
_entity.type
_entity.pdbx_description
1 polymer ?
#
loop_
_entity_poly.entity_id
_entity_poly.type
_entity_poly.pdbx_seq_one_letter_code
_entity_poly.pdbx_strand_id
1 'polypeptide(L)' 'KLQDLLKFAGAVETGGDAKLIIQEGRVTVNGEVCEMRGKKLRPGDRAAIDHALELVVT' A
#
# COMPACT_ATOMS: atom_id res chain seq x y z
N LYS A 1 4.02 -5.61 -6.05
CA LYS A 1 2.99 -5.94 -5.06
C LYS A 1 2.79 -4.79 -4.09
N LEU A 2 1.64 -4.72 -3.49
CA LEU A 2 1.31 -3.61 -2.57
C LEU A 2 2.30 -3.50 -1.41
N GLN A 3 2.63 -4.61 -0.75
CA GLN A 3 3.58 -4.58 0.35
C GLN A 3 4.96 -4.09 -0.09
N ASP A 4 5.38 -4.45 -1.30
CA ASP A 4 6.67 -4.02 -1.84
C ASP A 4 6.67 -2.53 -2.13
N LEU A 5 5.58 -2.00 -2.64
CA LEU A 5 5.44 -0.56 -2.88
C LEU A 5 5.58 0.23 -1.58
N LEU A 6 4.93 -0.22 -0.51
CA LEU A 6 4.99 0.46 0.78
C LEU A 6 6.41 0.46 1.35
N LYS A 7 7.13 -0.65 1.22
CA LYS A 7 8.52 -0.74 1.65
C LYS A 7 9.42 0.14 0.80
N PHE A 8 9.26 0.07 -0.50
CA PHE A 8 10.09 0.82 -1.44
C PHE A 8 9.94 2.33 -1.24
N ALA A 9 8.73 2.77 -0.95
CA ALA A 9 8.45 4.19 -0.72
C ALA A 9 8.88 4.67 0.67
N GLY A 10 9.35 3.78 1.54
CA GLY A 10 9.75 4.15 2.89
C GLY A 10 8.58 4.37 3.84
N ALA A 11 7.37 3.99 3.44
CA ALA A 11 6.19 4.13 4.29
C ALA A 11 6.21 3.16 5.46
N VAL A 12 6.87 2.02 5.28
CA VAL A 12 7.09 1.01 6.32
C VAL A 12 8.54 0.53 6.24
N GLU A 13 9.06 -0.01 7.33
CA GLU A 13 10.44 -0.49 7.37
C GLU A 13 10.56 -1.95 6.96
N THR A 14 9.56 -2.78 7.31
CA THR A 14 9.61 -4.22 7.08
C THR A 14 8.32 -4.71 6.42
N GLY A 15 8.37 -5.94 5.87
CA GLY A 15 7.19 -6.59 5.33
C GLY A 15 6.13 -6.85 6.40
N GLY A 16 6.55 -7.10 7.65
CA GLY A 16 5.62 -7.28 8.76
C GLY A 16 4.84 -6.02 9.07
N ASP A 17 5.50 -4.87 9.01
CA ASP A 17 4.83 -3.58 9.21
C ASP A 17 3.84 -3.31 8.09
N ALA A 18 4.23 -3.61 6.85
CA ALA A 18 3.33 -3.47 5.71
C ALA A 18 2.09 -4.35 5.88
N LYS A 19 2.29 -5.61 6.26
CA LYS A 19 1.19 -6.54 6.50
C LYS A 19 0.22 -5.97 7.54
N LEU A 20 0.75 -5.41 8.63
CA LEU A 20 -0.05 -4.91 9.74
C LEU A 20 -0.97 -3.77 9.28
N ILE A 21 -0.42 -2.74 8.62
CA ILE A 21 -1.23 -1.60 8.21
C ILE A 21 -2.22 -1.97 7.12
N ILE A 22 -1.88 -2.91 6.24
CA ILE A 22 -2.80 -3.39 5.21
C ILE A 22 -3.97 -4.12 5.85
N GLN A 23 -3.69 -5.00 6.81
CA GLN A 23 -4.75 -5.76 7.49
C GLN A 23 -5.63 -4.90 8.38
N GLU A 24 -5.11 -3.78 8.86
CA GLU A 24 -5.89 -2.83 9.65
C GLU A 24 -6.85 -1.99 8.79
N GLY A 25 -6.82 -2.14 7.48
CA GLY A 25 -7.67 -1.38 6.58
C GLY A 25 -7.24 0.06 6.38
N ARG A 26 -5.97 0.36 6.67
CA ARG A 26 -5.44 1.72 6.55
C ARG A 26 -4.97 2.06 5.14
N VAL A 27 -4.85 1.05 4.28
CA VAL A 27 -4.33 1.23 2.93
C VAL A 27 -5.45 1.13 1.91
N THR A 28 -5.55 2.12 1.03
CA THR A 28 -6.49 2.09 -0.09
C THR A 28 -5.72 1.99 -1.40
N VAL A 29 -6.35 1.34 -2.37
CA VAL A 29 -5.82 1.27 -3.74
C VAL A 29 -6.91 1.83 -4.65
N ASN A 30 -6.59 2.88 -5.37
CA ASN A 30 -7.54 3.58 -6.26
C ASN A 30 -8.84 3.97 -5.52
N GLY A 31 -8.69 4.37 -4.25
CA GLY A 31 -9.81 4.84 -3.43
C GLY A 31 -10.56 3.75 -2.66
N GLU A 32 -10.20 2.49 -2.84
CA GLU A 32 -10.86 1.37 -2.15
C GLU A 32 -9.91 0.71 -1.15
N VAL A 33 -10.42 0.38 0.03
CA VAL A 33 -9.64 -0.31 1.04
C VAL A 33 -9.16 -1.65 0.49
N CYS A 34 -7.86 -1.91 0.60
CA CYS A 34 -7.25 -3.15 0.15
C CYS A 34 -6.58 -3.84 1.33
N GLU A 35 -7.03 -5.05 1.64
CA GLU A 35 -6.46 -5.85 2.72
C GLU A 35 -5.54 -6.96 2.20
N MET A 36 -5.29 -6.98 0.89
CA MET A 36 -4.43 -7.97 0.27
C MET A 36 -3.02 -7.43 0.08
N ARG A 37 -2.10 -7.86 0.95
CA ARG A 37 -0.70 -7.42 0.87
C ARG A 37 -0.01 -7.84 -0.42
N GLY A 38 -0.47 -8.93 -1.02
CA GLY A 38 0.08 -9.45 -2.27
C GLY A 38 -0.60 -8.92 -3.52
N LYS A 39 -1.44 -7.90 -3.38
CA LYS A 39 -2.13 -7.34 -4.54
C LYS A 39 -1.12 -6.82 -5.56
N LYS A 40 -1.28 -7.27 -6.80
CA LYS A 40 -0.44 -6.81 -7.90
C LYS A 40 -0.90 -5.43 -8.35
N LEU A 41 0.05 -4.51 -8.43
CA LEU A 41 -0.21 -3.15 -8.87
C LEU A 41 0.36 -2.94 -10.27
N ARG A 42 -0.28 -2.05 -11.01
CA ARG A 42 0.14 -1.70 -12.37
C ARG A 42 0.56 -0.24 -12.41
N PRO A 43 1.37 0.17 -13.40
CA PRO A 43 1.67 1.59 -13.57
C PRO A 43 0.39 2.42 -13.65
N GLY A 44 0.33 3.49 -12.89
CA GLY A 44 -0.84 4.35 -12.80
C GLY A 44 -1.75 4.05 -11.62
N ASP A 45 -1.60 2.89 -10.95
CA ASP A 45 -2.37 2.61 -9.75
C ASP A 45 -1.90 3.53 -8.61
N ARG A 46 -2.83 3.89 -7.75
CA ARG A 46 -2.56 4.77 -6.62
C ARG A 46 -2.88 4.06 -5.32
N ALA A 47 -1.92 4.07 -4.40
CA ALA A 47 -2.12 3.54 -3.06
C ALA A 47 -2.04 4.70 -2.07
N ALA A 48 -2.88 4.69 -1.05
CA ALA A 48 -2.85 5.71 -0.01
C ALA A 48 -2.88 5.06 1.37
N ILE A 49 -2.24 5.71 2.33
CA ILE A 49 -2.21 5.27 3.72
C ILE A 49 -2.91 6.34 4.55
N ASP A 50 -3.94 5.94 5.30
CA ASP A 50 -4.73 6.82 6.16
C ASP A 50 -5.31 8.02 5.38
N HIS A 51 -5.55 7.86 4.08
CA HIS A 51 -6.06 8.91 3.18
C HIS A 51 -5.16 10.15 3.12
N ALA A 52 -3.91 10.03 3.56
CA ALA A 52 -2.99 11.17 3.60
C ALA A 52 -1.78 10.98 2.70
N LEU A 53 -1.05 9.87 2.85
CA LEU A 53 0.12 9.60 2.03
C LEU A 53 -0.31 8.84 0.77
N GLU A 54 -0.14 9.46 -0.39
CA GLU A 54 -0.48 8.83 -1.67
C GLU A 54 0.77 8.43 -2.43
N LEU A 55 0.78 7.19 -2.92
CA LEU A 55 1.87 6.64 -3.71
C LEU A 55 1.33 6.26 -5.08
N VAL A 56 2.03 6.66 -6.12
CA VAL A 56 1.66 6.34 -7.50
C VAL A 56 2.67 5.35 -8.07
N VAL A 57 2.16 4.27 -8.67
CA VAL A 57 3.02 3.28 -9.34
C VAL A 57 3.44 3.83 -10.69
N THR A 58 4.75 3.85 -10.94
CA THR A 58 5.32 4.35 -12.20
C THR A 58 5.83 3.22 -13.09
#